data_b3f9b75fb49afc83aa00a560b7d8428e
#
_entry.id   b3f9b75fb49afc83aa00a560b7d8428e
#
_cell.length_a   1.000
_cell.length_b   1.000
_cell.length_c   1.000
_cell.angle_alpha   90.00
_cell.angle_beta   90.00
_cell.angle_gamma   90.00
#
_symmetry.space_group_name_H-M   'P 1'
#
loop_
_entity.id
_entity.type
_entity.pdbx_description
1 polymer ?
#
loop_
_entity_poly.entity_id
_entity_poly.type
_entity_poly.pdbx_seq_one_letter_code
_entity_poly.pdbx_strand_id
1 'polypeptide(L)'
;RRSSDLTPLISMVGVTGSMGPFFCEFTLNGDLLPPQYPATYTHELAHLLGITSEAEANFYAYQVCTRSVNKEIRFSGYFSILGHVLANARQLMTEEEYKKLFGSIRPEIIELARKDQEYWMAKYSPLIGDIQDWIYDLYLKGNKIESGRKNYSEVIGLLISYNEWKKESNK
;
A
#
# COMPACT_ATOMS: atom_id res chain seq x y z
N ARG A 1 -4.75 -17.68 -0.18
CA ARG A 1 -5.89 -18.24 -0.93
C ARG A 1 -6.55 -17.15 -1.77
N ARG A 2 -6.85 -17.37 -3.03
CA ARG A 2 -7.74 -16.50 -3.81
C ARG A 2 -9.17 -16.83 -3.41
N SER A 3 -9.91 -15.86 -2.90
CA SER A 3 -11.34 -16.01 -2.65
C SER A 3 -12.11 -15.42 -3.82
N SER A 4 -12.54 -16.27 -4.77
CA SER A 4 -13.34 -15.84 -5.92
C SER A 4 -14.72 -15.33 -5.50
N ASP A 5 -15.28 -15.85 -4.41
CA ASP A 5 -16.67 -15.62 -4.02
C ASP A 5 -16.87 -14.27 -3.30
N LEU A 6 -15.84 -13.79 -2.59
CA LEU A 6 -15.87 -12.50 -1.88
C LEU A 6 -15.24 -11.37 -2.70
N THR A 7 -14.56 -11.66 -3.80
CA THR A 7 -13.86 -10.66 -4.62
C THR A 7 -14.73 -9.45 -4.98
N PRO A 8 -15.97 -9.59 -5.46
CA PRO A 8 -16.77 -8.42 -5.81
C PRO A 8 -17.02 -7.50 -4.61
N LEU A 9 -17.32 -8.06 -3.44
CA LEU A 9 -17.61 -7.28 -2.22
C LEU A 9 -16.37 -6.56 -1.71
N ILE A 10 -15.22 -7.23 -1.62
CA ILE A 10 -13.98 -6.61 -1.15
C ILE A 10 -13.43 -5.59 -2.15
N SER A 11 -13.69 -5.77 -3.46
CA SER A 11 -13.34 -4.78 -4.48
C SER A 11 -14.19 -3.50 -4.38
N MET A 12 -15.48 -3.63 -4.02
CA MET A 12 -16.38 -2.49 -3.81
C MET A 12 -15.94 -1.56 -2.67
N VAL A 13 -15.15 -2.07 -1.73
CA VAL A 13 -14.60 -1.29 -0.61
C VAL A 13 -13.10 -0.98 -0.78
N GLY A 14 -12.52 -1.32 -1.92
CA GLY A 14 -11.13 -1.03 -2.24
C GLY A 14 -10.11 -1.88 -1.47
N VAL A 15 -10.53 -2.99 -0.86
CA VAL A 15 -9.65 -3.89 -0.11
C VAL A 15 -8.90 -4.81 -1.08
N THR A 16 -7.59 -4.74 -1.06
CA THR A 16 -6.69 -5.52 -1.92
C THR A 16 -6.28 -6.86 -1.31
N GLY A 17 -6.25 -6.94 0.01
CA GLY A 17 -5.97 -8.15 0.77
C GLY A 17 -6.54 -8.05 2.18
N SER A 18 -6.60 -9.14 2.90
CA SER A 18 -7.06 -9.18 4.29
C SER A 18 -6.53 -10.40 5.01
N MET A 19 -6.07 -10.20 6.23
CA MET A 19 -5.70 -11.30 7.13
C MET A 19 -6.93 -11.84 7.86
N GLY A 20 -7.09 -13.16 7.86
CA GLY A 20 -8.09 -13.87 8.65
C GLY A 20 -7.57 -14.16 10.06
N PRO A 21 -8.17 -13.60 11.14
CA PRO A 21 -7.61 -13.68 12.48
C PRO A 21 -7.65 -15.09 13.10
N PHE A 22 -8.50 -15.99 12.57
CA PHE A 22 -8.77 -17.27 13.24
C PHE A 22 -7.96 -18.46 12.70
N PHE A 23 -7.47 -18.40 11.47
CA PHE A 23 -6.88 -19.56 10.78
C PHE A 23 -5.44 -19.36 10.32
N CYS A 24 -4.78 -18.27 10.74
CA CYS A 24 -3.46 -17.90 10.25
C CYS A 24 -3.39 -17.95 8.71
N GLU A 25 -4.42 -17.42 8.06
CA GLU A 25 -4.54 -17.32 6.62
C GLU A 25 -4.71 -15.86 6.23
N PHE A 26 -4.27 -15.50 5.03
CA PHE A 26 -4.67 -14.26 4.41
C PHE A 26 -5.28 -14.51 3.03
N THR A 27 -6.15 -13.61 2.64
CA THR A 27 -6.86 -13.67 1.36
C THR A 27 -6.41 -12.49 0.51
N LEU A 28 -6.13 -12.74 -0.75
CA LEU A 28 -5.88 -11.68 -1.74
C LEU A 28 -7.12 -11.47 -2.59
N ASN A 29 -7.39 -10.22 -2.92
CA ASN A 29 -8.44 -9.87 -3.85
C ASN A 29 -8.14 -10.45 -5.23
N GLY A 30 -9.11 -11.15 -5.81
CA GLY A 30 -8.98 -11.76 -7.14
C GLY A 30 -8.85 -10.75 -8.28
N ASP A 31 -9.24 -9.49 -8.03
CA ASP A 31 -9.17 -8.38 -8.97
C ASP A 31 -7.82 -7.64 -8.97
N LEU A 32 -6.87 -8.06 -8.13
CA LEU A 32 -5.53 -7.46 -8.13
C LEU A 32 -4.90 -7.47 -9.52
N LEU A 33 -4.43 -6.31 -9.94
CA LEU A 33 -3.65 -6.18 -11.16
C LEU A 33 -2.25 -6.81 -10.99
N PRO A 34 -1.63 -7.33 -12.06
CA PRO A 34 -0.32 -7.98 -11.97
C PRO A 34 0.75 -7.16 -11.24
N PRO A 35 0.85 -5.82 -11.43
CA PRO A 35 1.84 -5.00 -10.72
C PRO A 35 1.60 -4.90 -9.22
N GLN A 36 0.38 -5.13 -8.74
CA GLN A 36 0.02 -5.00 -7.33
C GLN A 36 0.29 -6.29 -6.55
N TYR A 37 0.10 -7.45 -7.21
CA TYR A 37 0.05 -8.75 -6.56
C TYR A 37 1.25 -9.05 -5.65
N PRO A 38 2.53 -8.90 -6.07
CA PRO A 38 3.67 -9.23 -5.23
C PRO A 38 3.77 -8.38 -3.96
N ALA A 39 3.55 -7.07 -4.08
CA ALA A 39 3.61 -6.17 -2.94
C ALA A 39 2.45 -6.42 -1.96
N THR A 40 1.21 -6.60 -2.46
CA THR A 40 0.06 -6.93 -1.62
C THR A 40 0.25 -8.28 -0.92
N TYR A 41 0.74 -9.31 -1.64
CA TYR A 41 1.04 -10.60 -1.03
C TYR A 41 2.02 -10.47 0.14
N THR A 42 3.10 -9.69 -0.06
CA THR A 42 4.14 -9.52 0.97
C THR A 42 3.64 -8.69 2.14
N HIS A 43 2.77 -7.71 1.89
CA HIS A 43 2.10 -6.90 2.90
C HIS A 43 1.22 -7.77 3.81
N GLU A 44 0.34 -8.58 3.23
CA GLU A 44 -0.51 -9.50 4.01
C GLU A 44 0.30 -10.56 4.75
N LEU A 45 1.41 -11.02 4.16
CA LEU A 45 2.33 -11.92 4.83
C LEU A 45 2.99 -11.25 6.05
N ALA A 46 3.31 -9.97 5.99
CA ALA A 46 3.85 -9.23 7.13
C ALA A 46 2.82 -9.19 8.29
N HIS A 47 1.55 -8.95 7.99
CA HIS A 47 0.49 -9.05 8.99
C HIS A 47 0.38 -10.45 9.58
N LEU A 48 0.46 -11.49 8.77
CA LEU A 48 0.45 -12.88 9.23
C LEU A 48 1.61 -13.19 10.18
N LEU A 49 2.76 -12.56 9.97
CA LEU A 49 3.95 -12.68 10.82
C LEU A 49 3.90 -11.79 12.08
N GLY A 50 2.79 -11.10 12.34
CA GLY A 50 2.57 -10.34 13.56
C GLY A 50 2.82 -8.84 13.44
N ILE A 51 3.08 -8.31 12.26
CA ILE A 51 3.20 -6.87 12.02
C ILE A 51 1.79 -6.27 11.96
N THR A 52 1.42 -5.47 12.94
CA THR A 52 0.08 -4.88 13.03
C THR A 52 -0.05 -3.50 12.41
N SER A 53 1.08 -2.79 12.24
CA SER A 53 1.12 -1.47 11.63
C SER A 53 1.08 -1.57 10.10
N GLU A 54 0.13 -0.86 9.47
CA GLU A 54 0.03 -0.74 8.02
C GLU A 54 1.30 -0.13 7.40
N ALA A 55 1.89 0.87 8.07
CA ALA A 55 3.11 1.51 7.61
C ALA A 55 4.30 0.54 7.62
N GLU A 56 4.42 -0.28 8.67
CA GLU A 56 5.45 -1.31 8.76
C GLU A 56 5.22 -2.43 7.74
N ALA A 57 3.98 -2.89 7.56
CA ALA A 57 3.65 -3.89 6.56
C ALA A 57 4.00 -3.42 5.15
N ASN A 58 3.67 -2.18 4.79
CA ASN A 58 4.08 -1.54 3.53
C ASN A 58 5.60 -1.40 3.41
N PHE A 59 6.29 -1.04 4.50
CA PHE A 59 7.75 -0.96 4.53
C PHE A 59 8.38 -2.34 4.27
N TYR A 60 7.91 -3.40 4.92
CA TYR A 60 8.41 -4.75 4.69
C TYR A 60 8.11 -5.24 3.27
N ALA A 61 6.91 -4.97 2.76
CA ALA A 61 6.56 -5.29 1.37
C ALA A 61 7.53 -4.64 0.38
N TYR A 62 7.81 -3.36 0.55
CA TYR A 62 8.82 -2.64 -0.24
C TYR A 62 10.21 -3.29 -0.10
N GLN A 63 10.68 -3.54 1.12
CA GLN A 63 12.01 -4.09 1.38
C GLN A 63 12.22 -5.45 0.74
N VAL A 64 11.23 -6.33 0.85
CA VAL A 64 11.30 -7.70 0.30
C VAL A 64 11.22 -7.66 -1.23
N CYS A 65 10.22 -6.98 -1.77
CA CYS A 65 10.00 -6.95 -3.21
C CYS A 65 11.17 -6.30 -3.97
N THR A 66 11.68 -5.16 -3.48
CA THR A 66 12.76 -4.44 -4.17
C THR A 66 14.11 -5.16 -4.17
N ARG A 67 14.30 -6.14 -3.28
CA ARG A 67 15.50 -7.00 -3.25
C ARG A 67 15.38 -8.27 -4.10
N SER A 68 14.22 -8.53 -4.68
CA SER A 68 14.01 -9.72 -5.52
C SER A 68 14.89 -9.69 -6.76
N VAL A 69 15.38 -10.87 -7.20
CA VAL A 69 16.06 -11.03 -8.49
C VAL A 69 15.08 -10.87 -9.67
N ASN A 70 13.79 -11.12 -9.44
CA ASN A 70 12.74 -10.96 -10.44
C ASN A 70 12.39 -9.47 -10.63
N LYS A 71 12.46 -9.00 -11.87
CA LYS A 71 12.21 -7.60 -12.22
C LYS A 71 10.76 -7.16 -11.97
N GLU A 72 9.80 -8.05 -12.18
CA GLU A 72 8.37 -7.77 -11.99
C GLU A 72 8.06 -7.59 -10.51
N ILE A 73 8.63 -8.44 -9.64
CA ILE A 73 8.50 -8.31 -8.19
C ILE A 73 9.17 -7.02 -7.70
N ARG A 74 10.36 -6.68 -8.21
CA ARG A 74 11.00 -5.39 -7.87
C ARG A 74 10.15 -4.20 -8.30
N PHE A 75 9.59 -4.26 -9.50
CA PHE A 75 8.70 -3.21 -10.00
C PHE A 75 7.49 -3.05 -9.07
N SER A 76 6.84 -4.14 -8.68
CA SER A 76 5.73 -4.13 -7.73
C SER A 76 6.08 -3.42 -6.43
N GLY A 77 7.26 -3.70 -5.86
CA GLY A 77 7.71 -3.05 -4.64
C GLY A 77 7.90 -1.54 -4.78
N TYR A 78 8.46 -1.06 -5.88
CA TYR A 78 8.58 0.38 -6.13
C TYR A 78 7.22 1.02 -6.45
N PHE A 79 6.39 0.34 -7.21
CA PHE A 79 5.09 0.84 -7.62
C PHE A 79 4.13 0.99 -6.44
N SER A 80 4.16 0.06 -5.47
CA SER A 80 3.29 0.07 -4.30
C SER A 80 3.46 1.31 -3.41
N ILE A 81 4.68 1.86 -3.33
CA ILE A 81 4.94 3.06 -2.51
C ILE A 81 4.86 4.38 -3.29
N LEU A 82 4.70 4.34 -4.62
CA LEU A 82 4.73 5.54 -5.46
C LEU A 82 3.68 6.57 -5.03
N GLY A 83 2.46 6.13 -4.75
CA GLY A 83 1.39 7.00 -4.26
C GLY A 83 1.74 7.68 -2.93
N HIS A 84 2.34 6.94 -1.99
CA HIS A 84 2.79 7.48 -0.71
C HIS A 84 3.89 8.53 -0.89
N VAL A 85 4.85 8.26 -1.77
CA VAL A 85 5.94 9.22 -2.09
C VAL A 85 5.37 10.49 -2.68
N LEU A 86 4.49 10.40 -3.67
CA LEU A 86 3.89 11.56 -4.34
C LEU A 86 3.01 12.38 -3.40
N ALA A 87 2.21 11.70 -2.55
CA ALA A 87 1.37 12.38 -1.57
C ALA A 87 2.19 13.16 -0.54
N ASN A 88 3.28 12.56 -0.02
CA ASN A 88 4.20 13.26 0.89
C ASN A 88 4.95 14.41 0.21
N ALA A 89 5.46 14.17 -1.00
CA ALA A 89 6.15 15.21 -1.77
C ALA A 89 5.24 16.41 -2.02
N ARG A 90 3.95 16.16 -2.35
CA ARG A 90 2.97 17.23 -2.55
C ARG A 90 2.72 18.08 -1.32
N GLN A 91 2.83 17.51 -0.12
CA GLN A 91 2.64 18.22 1.14
C GLN A 91 3.87 18.98 1.61
N LEU A 92 5.07 18.48 1.33
CA LEU A 92 6.33 18.96 1.91
C LEU A 92 7.16 19.82 0.97
N MET A 93 6.98 19.68 -0.35
CA MET A 93 7.74 20.38 -1.38
C MET A 93 7.01 21.63 -1.86
N THR A 94 7.78 22.58 -2.36
CA THR A 94 7.23 23.69 -3.14
C THR A 94 6.63 23.18 -4.45
N GLU A 95 5.74 23.96 -5.06
CA GLU A 95 5.10 23.61 -6.33
C GLU A 95 6.14 23.35 -7.46
N GLU A 96 7.23 24.10 -7.47
CA GLU A 96 8.30 23.97 -8.45
C GLU A 96 9.09 22.66 -8.26
N GLU A 97 9.45 22.35 -7.01
CA GLU A 97 10.14 21.11 -6.66
C GLU A 97 9.27 19.88 -6.98
N TYR A 98 7.98 19.96 -6.62
CA TYR A 98 7.05 18.88 -6.93
C TYR A 98 6.89 18.65 -8.43
N LYS A 99 6.75 19.72 -9.24
CA LYS A 99 6.70 19.62 -10.70
C LYS A 99 7.97 18.99 -11.27
N LYS A 100 9.12 19.35 -10.74
CA LYS A 100 10.41 18.75 -11.15
C LYS A 100 10.47 17.27 -10.80
N LEU A 101 10.07 16.88 -9.58
CA LEU A 101 9.99 15.49 -9.16
C LEU A 101 9.04 14.70 -10.06
N PHE A 102 7.81 15.20 -10.22
CA PHE A 102 6.79 14.54 -11.03
C PHE A 102 7.22 14.39 -12.50
N GLY A 103 7.83 15.43 -13.07
CA GLY A 103 8.37 15.39 -14.44
C GLY A 103 9.58 14.47 -14.61
N SER A 104 10.24 14.04 -13.53
CA SER A 104 11.32 13.05 -13.59
C SER A 104 10.82 11.61 -13.66
N ILE A 105 9.54 11.38 -13.35
CA ILE A 105 8.93 10.05 -13.44
C ILE A 105 8.58 9.76 -14.90
N ARG A 106 8.92 8.56 -15.36
CA ARG A 106 8.60 8.15 -16.74
C ARG A 106 7.09 8.20 -16.99
N PRO A 107 6.65 8.76 -18.13
CA PRO A 107 5.23 8.91 -18.47
C PRO A 107 4.45 7.59 -18.39
N GLU A 108 5.08 6.46 -18.75
CA GLU A 108 4.45 5.15 -18.73
C GLU A 108 4.08 4.70 -17.31
N ILE A 109 4.87 5.11 -16.31
CA ILE A 109 4.60 4.81 -14.89
C ILE A 109 3.41 5.64 -14.41
N ILE A 110 3.36 6.91 -14.77
CA ILE A 110 2.22 7.79 -14.44
C ILE A 110 0.94 7.28 -15.10
N GLU A 111 1.01 6.89 -16.36
CA GLU A 111 -0.13 6.34 -17.08
C GLU A 111 -0.61 5.01 -16.46
N LEU A 112 0.31 4.16 -16.05
CA LEU A 112 -0.02 2.92 -15.34
C LEU A 112 -0.72 3.22 -14.00
N ALA A 113 -0.20 4.16 -13.22
CA ALA A 113 -0.79 4.56 -11.95
C ALA A 113 -2.19 5.17 -12.13
N ARG A 114 -2.39 5.97 -13.20
CA ARG A 114 -3.69 6.52 -13.56
C ARG A 114 -4.70 5.41 -13.91
N LYS A 115 -4.31 4.45 -14.74
CA LYS A 115 -5.15 3.30 -15.12
C LYS A 115 -5.47 2.41 -13.93
N ASP A 116 -4.52 2.20 -13.05
CA ASP A 116 -4.72 1.47 -11.79
C ASP A 116 -5.78 2.16 -10.93
N GLN A 117 -5.64 3.45 -10.73
CA GLN A 117 -6.62 4.25 -9.99
C GLN A 117 -8.02 4.20 -10.65
N GLU A 118 -8.12 4.39 -11.95
CA GLU A 118 -9.38 4.32 -12.69
C GLU A 118 -10.04 2.94 -12.57
N TYR A 119 -9.25 1.88 -12.65
CA TYR A 119 -9.72 0.51 -12.49
C TYR A 119 -10.36 0.27 -11.12
N TRP A 120 -9.72 0.74 -10.05
CA TRP A 120 -10.25 0.59 -8.69
C TRP A 120 -11.43 1.53 -8.43
N MET A 121 -11.38 2.76 -8.93
CA MET A 121 -12.50 3.73 -8.83
C MET A 121 -13.77 3.22 -9.53
N ALA A 122 -13.64 2.52 -10.64
CA ALA A 122 -14.77 1.92 -11.34
C ALA A 122 -15.44 0.77 -10.56
N LYS A 123 -14.72 0.16 -9.63
CA LYS A 123 -15.23 -0.92 -8.75
C LYS A 123 -15.73 -0.41 -7.40
N TYR A 124 -15.24 0.73 -6.95
CA TYR A 124 -15.54 1.29 -5.64
C TYR A 124 -17.02 1.74 -5.56
N SER A 125 -17.69 1.33 -4.47
CA SER A 125 -19.05 1.78 -4.15
C SER A 125 -19.00 2.71 -2.93
N PRO A 126 -19.30 4.01 -3.09
CA PRO A 126 -19.29 4.96 -1.98
C PRO A 126 -20.19 4.54 -0.81
N LEU A 127 -21.39 4.02 -1.09
CA LEU A 127 -22.34 3.59 -0.06
C LEU A 127 -21.80 2.47 0.83
N ILE A 128 -21.05 1.53 0.25
CA ILE A 128 -20.47 0.40 0.99
C ILE A 128 -19.18 0.85 1.67
N GLY A 129 -18.40 1.72 1.02
CA GLY A 129 -17.19 2.30 1.59
C GLY A 129 -17.46 3.11 2.85
N ASP A 130 -18.51 3.93 2.87
CA ASP A 130 -18.90 4.72 4.04
C ASP A 130 -19.29 3.83 5.24
N ILE A 131 -19.99 2.71 4.99
CA ILE A 131 -20.34 1.73 6.04
C ILE A 131 -19.08 1.06 6.58
N GLN A 132 -18.15 0.66 5.72
CA GLN A 132 -16.88 0.06 6.12
C GLN A 132 -16.04 1.05 6.94
N ASP A 133 -15.93 2.29 6.50
CA ASP A 133 -15.23 3.36 7.21
C ASP A 133 -15.81 3.57 8.61
N TRP A 134 -17.14 3.57 8.74
CA TRP A 134 -17.80 3.69 10.04
C TRP A 134 -17.51 2.49 10.96
N ILE A 135 -17.57 1.26 10.45
CA ILE A 135 -17.25 0.05 11.20
C ILE A 135 -15.77 0.06 11.62
N TYR A 136 -14.87 0.46 10.72
CA TYR A 136 -13.44 0.53 10.98
C TYR A 136 -13.09 1.59 12.02
N ASP A 137 -13.69 2.77 11.93
CA ASP A 137 -13.57 3.82 12.95
C ASP A 137 -14.07 3.37 14.34
N LEU A 138 -15.18 2.63 14.37
CA LEU A 138 -15.70 2.07 15.61
C LEU A 138 -14.73 1.05 16.21
N TYR A 139 -14.15 0.19 15.38
CA TYR A 139 -13.14 -0.79 15.78
C TYR A 139 -11.86 -0.12 16.31
N LEU A 140 -11.33 0.87 15.61
CA LEU A 140 -10.13 1.60 16.03
C LEU A 140 -10.33 2.35 17.33
N LYS A 141 -11.45 3.06 17.49
CA LYS A 141 -11.82 3.76 18.74
C LYS A 141 -11.97 2.79 19.91
N GLY A 142 -12.58 1.63 19.67
CA GLY A 142 -12.73 0.58 20.67
C GLY A 142 -11.38 0.01 21.16
N ASN A 143 -10.37 -0.02 20.29
CA ASN A 143 -9.03 -0.54 20.59
C ASN A 143 -8.00 0.54 20.95
N LYS A 144 -8.41 1.80 21.12
CA LYS A 144 -7.53 2.96 21.45
C LYS A 144 -6.38 3.17 20.46
N ILE A 145 -6.57 2.86 19.19
CA ILE A 145 -5.59 3.08 18.14
C ILE A 145 -5.78 4.50 17.59
N GLU A 146 -4.90 5.42 17.96
CA GLU A 146 -5.00 6.85 17.58
C GLU A 146 -4.60 7.12 16.12
N SER A 147 -3.91 6.21 15.46
CA SER A 147 -3.30 6.40 14.14
C SER A 147 -4.22 6.07 12.97
N GLY A 148 -5.51 6.35 13.04
CA GLY A 148 -6.40 6.27 11.87
C GLY A 148 -5.72 6.77 10.59
N ARG A 149 -6.32 6.96 9.49
CA ARG A 149 -5.88 7.38 8.13
C ARG A 149 -4.62 8.26 7.93
N LYS A 150 -3.81 8.57 8.98
CA LYS A 150 -2.58 9.38 8.90
C LYS A 150 -1.33 8.62 8.42
N ASN A 151 -1.45 7.34 8.07
CA ASN A 151 -0.30 6.44 7.81
C ASN A 151 0.46 6.68 6.48
N TYR A 152 0.05 7.61 5.63
CA TYR A 152 0.79 7.87 4.38
C TYR A 152 2.21 8.42 4.61
N SER A 153 2.41 9.20 5.66
CA SER A 153 3.72 9.76 6.00
C SER A 153 4.63 8.77 6.76
N GLU A 154 4.06 7.85 7.51
CA GLU A 154 4.82 6.93 8.37
C GLU A 154 5.70 5.97 7.56
N VAL A 155 5.20 5.36 6.50
CA VAL A 155 6.00 4.47 5.64
C VAL A 155 7.18 5.21 5.00
N ILE A 156 6.98 6.48 4.60
CA ILE A 156 8.06 7.29 4.04
C ILE A 156 9.10 7.63 5.11
N GLY A 157 8.67 7.93 6.34
CA GLY A 157 9.56 8.10 7.49
C GLY A 157 10.43 6.87 7.74
N LEU A 158 9.84 5.67 7.74
CA LEU A 158 10.56 4.41 7.87
C LEU A 158 11.59 4.19 6.75
N LEU A 159 11.23 4.50 5.51
CA LEU A 159 12.11 4.39 4.36
C LEU A 159 13.31 5.34 4.45
N ILE A 160 13.09 6.59 4.86
CA ILE A 160 14.15 7.60 5.04
C ILE A 160 15.11 7.14 6.14
N SER A 161 14.59 6.84 7.34
CA SER A 161 15.38 6.41 8.49
C SER A 161 16.19 5.15 8.19
N TYR A 162 15.62 4.19 7.50
CA TYR A 162 16.33 2.99 7.08
C TYR A 162 17.48 3.28 6.10
N ASN A 163 17.25 4.19 5.14
CA ASN A 163 18.30 4.56 4.19
C ASN A 163 19.44 5.33 4.85
N GLU A 164 19.15 6.17 5.84
CA GLU A 164 20.16 6.88 6.64
C GLU A 164 20.98 5.88 7.46
N TRP A 165 20.33 5.00 8.21
CA TRP A 165 20.99 3.94 8.97
C TRP A 165 21.91 3.07 8.08
N LYS A 166 21.45 2.69 6.89
CA LYS A 166 22.24 1.90 5.95
C LYS A 166 23.49 2.63 5.45
N LYS A 167 23.40 3.95 5.23
CA LYS A 167 24.56 4.77 4.85
C LYS A 167 25.59 4.85 5.97
N GLU A 168 25.16 4.95 7.21
CA GLU A 168 26.02 5.00 8.38
C GLU A 168 26.70 3.64 8.66
N SER A 169 25.97 2.55 8.51
CA SER A 169 26.46 1.17 8.73
C SER A 169 27.46 0.69 7.67
N ASN A 170 27.55 1.36 6.52
CA ASN A 170 28.48 1.03 5.43
C ASN A 170 29.72 1.95 5.40
N LYS A 171 29.89 2.82 6.41
CA LYS A 171 31.10 3.63 6.65
C LYS A 171 32.03 2.91 7.63
#